data_dad47406d4612593eff0a2a7ab059a6e
#
_entry.id   dad47406d4612593eff0a2a7ab059a6e
#
_cell.length_a   1.000
_cell.length_b   1.000
_cell.length_c   1.000
_cell.angle_alpha   90.00
_cell.angle_beta   90.00
_cell.angle_gamma   90.00
#
_symmetry.space_group_name_H-M   'P 1'
#
loop_
_entity.id
_entity.type
_entity.pdbx_description
1 polymer ?
#
loop_
_entity_poly.entity_id
_entity_poly.type
_entity_poly.pdbx_seq_one_letter_code
_entity_poly.pdbx_strand_id
1 'polypeptide(L)'
;MKQPDRLQTWIEQGNVAISQLFFRFYKELKISDEEAMLIMHVHAFSEAGNPFPTPDEIGERMMTSQRNVTTMLQKLMQQGYLAIEQEMDKELITEHISLQPLWDRLLDCVYKERHQEKELSQKALEGEVFQLFEQEFGRFLSPMEIETISMWMDQDGHSPAIIRMALKEAVISQKISLRYVDRILFEWKKKNIKTSTEVSRHATSFREKNIQLQPAASNTKKVQFYNWLEDRN
;
A
#
# COMPACT_ATOMS: atom_id res chain seq x y z
N MET A 1 -29.27 26.31 -49.97
CA MET A 1 -29.08 25.81 -48.59
C MET A 1 -27.59 25.86 -48.28
N LYS A 2 -27.18 26.64 -47.25
CA LYS A 2 -25.80 26.59 -46.79
C LYS A 2 -25.56 25.19 -46.19
N GLN A 3 -24.53 24.46 -46.64
CA GLN A 3 -24.12 23.24 -46.00
C GLN A 3 -23.79 23.58 -44.55
N PRO A 4 -24.31 22.80 -43.56
CA PRO A 4 -23.91 22.99 -42.16
C PRO A 4 -22.40 22.85 -42.11
N ASP A 5 -21.77 23.72 -41.30
CA ASP A 5 -20.34 23.62 -41.08
C ASP A 5 -20.06 22.24 -40.47
N ARG A 6 -19.22 21.43 -41.11
CA ARG A 6 -18.90 20.06 -40.66
C ARG A 6 -18.38 20.03 -39.26
N LEU A 7 -17.65 21.07 -38.83
CA LEU A 7 -17.17 21.22 -37.49
C LEU A 7 -18.30 21.45 -36.48
N GLN A 8 -19.29 22.30 -36.86
CA GLN A 8 -20.46 22.54 -36.01
C GLN A 8 -21.26 21.25 -35.79
N THR A 9 -21.50 20.50 -36.89
CA THR A 9 -22.18 19.18 -36.78
C THR A 9 -21.41 18.21 -35.87
N TRP A 10 -20.05 18.19 -35.94
CA TRP A 10 -19.25 17.36 -35.06
C TRP A 10 -19.41 17.76 -33.59
N ILE A 11 -19.38 19.06 -33.31
CA ILE A 11 -19.51 19.58 -31.94
C ILE A 11 -20.89 19.26 -31.34
N GLU A 12 -21.93 19.37 -32.16
CA GLU A 12 -23.32 19.08 -31.77
C GLU A 12 -23.57 17.60 -31.43
N GLN A 13 -22.76 16.66 -31.97
CA GLN A 13 -22.84 15.24 -31.59
C GLN A 13 -22.25 14.93 -30.20
N GLY A 14 -21.48 15.85 -29.61
CA GLY A 14 -20.88 15.67 -28.29
C GLY A 14 -19.75 14.65 -28.26
N ASN A 15 -19.27 14.39 -27.06
CA ASN A 15 -18.22 13.41 -26.77
C ASN A 15 -18.63 12.57 -25.55
N VAL A 16 -18.23 11.32 -25.53
CA VAL A 16 -18.41 10.43 -24.38
C VAL A 16 -17.07 10.29 -23.65
N ALA A 17 -17.05 10.58 -22.36
CA ALA A 17 -15.86 10.43 -21.54
C ALA A 17 -15.88 9.09 -20.82
N ILE A 18 -14.89 8.24 -21.08
CA ILE A 18 -14.76 6.93 -20.45
C ILE A 18 -13.51 6.92 -19.57
N SER A 19 -13.66 6.46 -18.33
CA SER A 19 -12.55 6.38 -17.38
C SER A 19 -11.46 5.42 -17.87
N GLN A 20 -10.18 5.80 -17.71
CA GLN A 20 -9.05 4.90 -17.95
C GLN A 20 -9.08 3.66 -17.06
N LEU A 21 -9.69 3.74 -15.88
CA LEU A 21 -9.87 2.61 -14.98
C LEU A 21 -10.70 1.49 -15.62
N PHE A 22 -11.71 1.86 -16.42
CA PHE A 22 -12.50 0.88 -17.15
C PHE A 22 -11.64 0.05 -18.11
N PHE A 23 -10.85 0.69 -18.96
CA PHE A 23 -9.96 0.01 -19.89
C PHE A 23 -8.88 -0.83 -19.20
N ARG A 24 -8.45 -0.40 -18.02
CA ARG A 24 -7.42 -1.12 -17.25
C ARG A 24 -7.96 -2.40 -16.62
N PHE A 25 -9.19 -2.39 -16.10
CA PHE A 25 -9.68 -3.43 -15.19
C PHE A 25 -10.87 -4.25 -15.72
N TYR A 26 -11.53 -3.88 -16.84
CA TYR A 26 -12.69 -4.64 -17.30
C TYR A 26 -12.40 -6.13 -17.55
N LYS A 27 -11.19 -6.45 -18.01
CA LYS A 27 -10.75 -7.82 -18.20
C LYS A 27 -10.61 -8.59 -16.86
N GLU A 28 -10.14 -7.94 -15.80
CA GLU A 28 -10.04 -8.53 -14.48
C GLU A 28 -11.42 -8.82 -13.87
N LEU A 29 -12.39 -7.96 -14.17
CA LEU A 29 -13.79 -8.15 -13.85
C LEU A 29 -14.47 -9.20 -14.73
N LYS A 30 -13.74 -9.85 -15.65
CA LYS A 30 -14.24 -10.86 -16.60
C LYS A 30 -15.37 -10.34 -17.51
N ILE A 31 -15.35 -9.06 -17.82
CA ILE A 31 -16.21 -8.42 -18.81
C ILE A 31 -15.58 -8.67 -20.18
N SER A 32 -16.33 -9.22 -21.13
CA SER A 32 -15.86 -9.43 -22.49
C SER A 32 -15.81 -8.11 -23.27
N ASP A 33 -15.09 -8.10 -24.39
CA ASP A 33 -14.99 -6.89 -25.25
C ASP A 33 -16.36 -6.45 -25.80
N GLU A 34 -17.26 -7.41 -26.11
CA GLU A 34 -18.63 -7.12 -26.52
C GLU A 34 -19.44 -6.49 -25.38
N GLU A 35 -19.31 -7.03 -24.17
CA GLU A 35 -19.96 -6.47 -22.99
C GLU A 35 -19.38 -5.09 -22.63
N ALA A 36 -18.07 -4.90 -22.78
CA ALA A 36 -17.42 -3.60 -22.58
C ALA A 36 -17.95 -2.56 -23.58
N MET A 37 -18.11 -2.94 -24.85
CA MET A 37 -18.71 -2.08 -25.87
C MET A 37 -20.17 -1.75 -25.53
N LEU A 38 -20.95 -2.73 -25.07
CA LEU A 38 -22.31 -2.53 -24.58
C LEU A 38 -22.38 -1.50 -23.46
N ILE A 39 -21.51 -1.62 -22.45
CA ILE A 39 -21.42 -0.67 -21.34
C ILE A 39 -21.10 0.74 -21.84
N MET A 40 -20.18 0.88 -22.79
CA MET A 40 -19.86 2.18 -23.40
C MET A 40 -21.05 2.78 -24.14
N HIS A 41 -21.85 1.96 -24.82
CA HIS A 41 -23.08 2.45 -25.48
C HIS A 41 -24.13 2.86 -24.46
N VAL A 42 -24.35 2.10 -23.37
CA VAL A 42 -25.26 2.48 -22.28
C VAL A 42 -24.84 3.84 -21.69
N HIS A 43 -23.55 4.01 -21.43
CA HIS A 43 -23.01 5.27 -20.93
C HIS A 43 -23.23 6.43 -21.93
N ALA A 44 -22.96 6.17 -23.21
CA ALA A 44 -23.17 7.16 -24.28
C ALA A 44 -24.63 7.59 -24.42
N PHE A 45 -25.58 6.66 -24.26
CA PHE A 45 -27.00 6.98 -24.27
C PHE A 45 -27.39 7.84 -23.07
N SER A 46 -26.88 7.51 -21.89
CA SER A 46 -27.12 8.30 -20.67
C SER A 46 -26.60 9.73 -20.81
N GLU A 47 -25.36 9.93 -21.32
CA GLU A 47 -24.79 11.25 -21.61
C GLU A 47 -25.58 12.03 -22.64
N ALA A 48 -26.21 11.34 -23.62
CA ALA A 48 -27.08 11.94 -24.65
C ALA A 48 -28.49 12.25 -24.15
N GLY A 49 -28.81 11.99 -22.84
CA GLY A 49 -30.12 12.27 -22.25
C GLY A 49 -31.15 11.13 -22.40
N ASN A 50 -30.73 9.93 -22.84
CA ASN A 50 -31.55 8.72 -22.79
C ASN A 50 -31.01 7.76 -21.72
N PRO A 51 -31.43 7.88 -20.43
CA PRO A 51 -30.89 7.11 -19.34
C PRO A 51 -31.40 5.65 -19.31
N PHE A 52 -32.38 5.29 -20.15
CA PHE A 52 -32.95 3.95 -20.22
C PHE A 52 -33.10 3.49 -21.67
N PRO A 53 -31.97 3.28 -22.39
CA PRO A 53 -32.04 2.83 -23.79
C PRO A 53 -32.59 1.42 -23.87
N THR A 54 -33.43 1.19 -24.88
CA THR A 54 -33.97 -0.14 -25.17
C THR A 54 -32.92 -1.05 -25.81
N PRO A 55 -33.03 -2.38 -25.69
CA PRO A 55 -32.13 -3.30 -26.36
C PRO A 55 -32.09 -3.13 -27.89
N ASP A 56 -33.18 -2.64 -28.51
CA ASP A 56 -33.24 -2.34 -29.95
C ASP A 56 -32.37 -1.13 -30.28
N GLU A 57 -32.52 -0.01 -29.57
CA GLU A 57 -31.71 1.20 -29.76
C GLU A 57 -30.21 0.94 -29.60
N ILE A 58 -29.85 0.08 -28.64
CA ILE A 58 -28.45 -0.31 -28.45
C ILE A 58 -28.00 -1.21 -29.62
N GLY A 59 -28.85 -2.18 -30.02
CA GLY A 59 -28.55 -3.09 -31.10
C GLY A 59 -28.36 -2.39 -32.46
N GLU A 60 -29.07 -1.29 -32.71
CA GLU A 60 -28.88 -0.46 -33.91
C GLU A 60 -27.48 0.21 -34.00
N ARG A 61 -26.85 0.46 -32.84
CA ARG A 61 -25.49 1.04 -32.77
C ARG A 61 -24.38 -0.01 -32.71
N MET A 62 -24.72 -1.26 -32.38
CA MET A 62 -23.78 -2.37 -32.26
C MET A 62 -23.99 -3.37 -33.41
N MET A 63 -22.93 -4.02 -33.87
CA MET A 63 -23.02 -5.13 -34.84
C MET A 63 -23.44 -6.43 -34.16
N THR A 64 -24.55 -6.40 -33.41
CA THR A 64 -25.07 -7.55 -32.68
C THR A 64 -26.61 -7.58 -32.71
N SER A 65 -27.21 -8.73 -32.45
CA SER A 65 -28.66 -8.87 -32.39
C SER A 65 -29.25 -8.33 -31.10
N GLN A 66 -30.47 -7.79 -31.15
CA GLN A 66 -31.26 -7.40 -29.97
C GLN A 66 -31.27 -8.47 -28.87
N ARG A 67 -31.42 -9.75 -29.26
CA ARG A 67 -31.43 -10.86 -28.35
C ARG A 67 -30.10 -11.00 -27.58
N ASN A 68 -28.98 -10.79 -28.26
CA ASN A 68 -27.67 -10.81 -27.63
C ASN A 68 -27.50 -9.61 -26.68
N VAL A 69 -27.95 -8.41 -27.09
CA VAL A 69 -27.94 -7.23 -26.19
C VAL A 69 -28.72 -7.51 -24.92
N THR A 70 -29.94 -8.05 -25.01
CA THR A 70 -30.77 -8.42 -23.87
C THR A 70 -30.05 -9.42 -22.97
N THR A 71 -29.43 -10.44 -23.56
CA THR A 71 -28.68 -11.47 -22.79
C THR A 71 -27.48 -10.88 -22.07
N MET A 72 -26.73 -9.98 -22.73
CA MET A 72 -25.56 -9.30 -22.11
C MET A 72 -26.00 -8.35 -21.00
N LEU A 73 -27.07 -7.57 -21.17
CA LEU A 73 -27.63 -6.71 -20.13
C LEU A 73 -28.04 -7.53 -18.89
N GLN A 74 -28.78 -8.62 -19.09
CA GLN A 74 -29.19 -9.51 -18.00
C GLN A 74 -27.99 -10.11 -17.28
N LYS A 75 -26.95 -10.54 -18.00
CA LYS A 75 -25.72 -11.07 -17.42
C LYS A 75 -24.99 -10.02 -16.59
N LEU A 76 -24.82 -8.81 -17.12
CA LEU A 76 -24.16 -7.70 -16.42
C LEU A 76 -24.93 -7.29 -15.15
N MET A 77 -26.26 -7.31 -15.18
CA MET A 77 -27.11 -7.08 -14.00
C MET A 77 -26.96 -8.22 -12.97
N GLN A 78 -26.97 -9.48 -13.41
CA GLN A 78 -26.76 -10.63 -12.51
C GLN A 78 -25.38 -10.61 -11.86
N GLN A 79 -24.37 -10.13 -12.57
CA GLN A 79 -23.00 -9.98 -12.05
C GLN A 79 -22.85 -8.73 -11.14
N GLY A 80 -23.89 -7.89 -11.05
CA GLY A 80 -23.88 -6.69 -10.25
C GLY A 80 -22.97 -5.58 -10.81
N TYR A 81 -22.88 -5.47 -12.14
CA TYR A 81 -22.19 -4.36 -12.81
C TYR A 81 -23.15 -3.26 -13.27
N LEU A 82 -24.39 -3.63 -13.52
CA LEU A 82 -25.47 -2.72 -13.86
C LEU A 82 -26.60 -2.86 -12.86
N ALA A 83 -27.29 -1.77 -12.58
CA ALA A 83 -28.51 -1.76 -11.82
C ALA A 83 -29.57 -0.94 -12.53
N ILE A 84 -30.86 -1.25 -12.31
CA ILE A 84 -31.95 -0.37 -12.68
C ILE A 84 -32.32 0.39 -11.42
N GLU A 85 -32.18 1.69 -11.46
CA GLU A 85 -32.51 2.59 -10.35
C GLU A 85 -33.71 3.43 -10.72
N GLN A 86 -34.52 3.74 -9.72
CA GLN A 86 -35.70 4.61 -9.84
C GLN A 86 -35.39 5.93 -9.16
N GLU A 87 -35.54 7.01 -9.90
CA GLU A 87 -35.41 8.36 -9.39
C GLU A 87 -36.79 9.02 -9.34
N MET A 88 -37.12 9.63 -8.21
CA MET A 88 -38.38 10.33 -8.01
C MET A 88 -38.16 11.83 -8.20
N ASP A 89 -38.56 12.36 -9.36
CA ASP A 89 -38.57 13.80 -9.61
C ASP A 89 -40.03 14.29 -9.64
N LYS A 90 -40.42 15.12 -8.65
CA LYS A 90 -41.68 15.88 -8.61
C LYS A 90 -42.95 15.08 -8.99
N GLU A 91 -43.15 13.89 -8.46
CA GLU A 91 -44.29 12.98 -8.73
C GLU A 91 -44.12 12.06 -9.96
N LEU A 92 -43.05 12.18 -10.74
CA LEU A 92 -42.75 11.23 -11.81
C LEU A 92 -41.63 10.27 -11.33
N ILE A 93 -41.92 8.97 -11.44
CA ILE A 93 -40.89 7.94 -11.25
C ILE A 93 -40.23 7.71 -12.61
N THR A 94 -38.95 7.99 -12.71
CA THR A 94 -38.13 7.70 -13.88
C THR A 94 -37.16 6.56 -13.58
N GLU A 95 -37.06 5.62 -14.51
CA GLU A 95 -36.09 4.52 -14.41
C GLU A 95 -34.86 4.84 -15.24
N HIS A 96 -33.69 4.45 -14.72
CA HIS A 96 -32.44 4.57 -15.45
C HIS A 96 -31.53 3.38 -15.21
N ILE A 97 -30.64 3.10 -16.17
CA ILE A 97 -29.60 2.10 -16.04
C ILE A 97 -28.41 2.75 -15.35
N SER A 98 -28.14 2.35 -14.10
CA SER A 98 -27.02 2.84 -13.32
C SER A 98 -25.78 2.00 -13.58
N LEU A 99 -24.66 2.67 -13.87
CA LEU A 99 -23.31 2.10 -13.95
C LEU A 99 -22.54 2.23 -12.63
N GLN A 100 -23.16 2.82 -11.60
CA GLN A 100 -22.50 3.04 -10.31
C GLN A 100 -21.90 1.75 -9.70
N PRO A 101 -22.59 0.59 -9.74
CA PRO A 101 -22.01 -0.65 -9.21
C PRO A 101 -20.72 -1.07 -9.94
N LEU A 102 -20.61 -0.81 -11.23
CA LEU A 102 -19.40 -1.06 -12.00
C LEU A 102 -18.25 -0.14 -11.56
N TRP A 103 -18.55 1.16 -11.40
CA TRP A 103 -17.54 2.13 -10.97
C TRP A 103 -16.98 1.81 -9.60
N ASP A 104 -17.83 1.37 -8.66
CA ASP A 104 -17.43 0.94 -7.34
C ASP A 104 -16.50 -0.29 -7.40
N ARG A 105 -16.82 -1.28 -8.24
CA ARG A 105 -15.96 -2.45 -8.47
C ARG A 105 -14.60 -2.10 -9.07
N LEU A 106 -14.56 -1.14 -9.98
CA LEU A 106 -13.29 -0.66 -10.55
C LEU A 106 -12.42 0.04 -9.50
N LEU A 107 -13.03 0.81 -8.61
CA LEU A 107 -12.34 1.41 -7.48
C LEU A 107 -11.80 0.34 -6.51
N ASP A 108 -12.56 -0.70 -6.23
CA ASP A 108 -12.10 -1.83 -5.40
C ASP A 108 -10.86 -2.50 -6.00
N CYS A 109 -10.78 -2.65 -7.33
CA CYS A 109 -9.58 -3.15 -8.00
C CYS A 109 -8.35 -2.26 -7.74
N VAL A 110 -8.51 -0.93 -7.84
CA VAL A 110 -7.42 0.03 -7.55
C VAL A 110 -6.96 -0.06 -6.09
N TYR A 111 -7.91 -0.13 -5.15
CA TYR A 111 -7.56 -0.24 -3.72
C TYR A 111 -6.84 -1.55 -3.43
N LYS A 112 -7.27 -2.64 -4.04
CA LYS A 112 -6.63 -3.95 -3.92
C LYS A 112 -5.18 -3.94 -4.44
N GLU A 113 -4.94 -3.36 -5.63
CA GLU A 113 -3.57 -3.21 -6.16
C GLU A 113 -2.69 -2.39 -5.21
N ARG A 114 -3.16 -1.22 -4.78
CA ARG A 114 -2.40 -0.36 -3.86
C ARG A 114 -2.08 -1.04 -2.54
N HIS A 115 -3.01 -1.87 -2.04
CA HIS A 115 -2.79 -2.62 -0.82
C HIS A 115 -1.72 -3.69 -1.03
N GLN A 116 -1.78 -4.43 -2.13
CA GLN A 116 -0.78 -5.43 -2.49
C GLN A 116 0.61 -4.82 -2.69
N GLU A 117 0.71 -3.69 -3.40
CA GLU A 117 1.99 -2.98 -3.58
C GLU A 117 2.57 -2.53 -2.24
N LYS A 118 1.73 -2.03 -1.34
CA LYS A 118 2.16 -1.62 0.00
C LYS A 118 2.64 -2.80 0.84
N GLU A 119 1.93 -3.92 0.81
CA GLU A 119 2.35 -5.15 1.51
C GLU A 119 3.68 -5.70 0.96
N LEU A 120 3.84 -5.74 -0.37
CA LEU A 120 5.09 -6.18 -1.01
C LEU A 120 6.25 -5.26 -0.63
N SER A 121 6.03 -3.95 -0.65
CA SER A 121 7.03 -2.96 -0.25
C SER A 121 7.41 -3.13 1.23
N GLN A 122 6.44 -3.37 2.10
CA GLN A 122 6.68 -3.59 3.52
C GLN A 122 7.49 -4.88 3.76
N LYS A 123 7.11 -6.00 3.13
CA LYS A 123 7.87 -7.27 3.21
C LYS A 123 9.29 -7.14 2.68
N ALA A 124 9.50 -6.35 1.62
CA ALA A 124 10.84 -6.08 1.11
C ALA A 124 11.68 -5.32 2.15
N LEU A 125 11.12 -4.28 2.78
CA LEU A 125 11.80 -3.51 3.84
C LEU A 125 12.10 -4.35 5.09
N GLU A 126 11.22 -5.29 5.44
CA GLU A 126 11.46 -6.27 6.52
C GLU A 126 12.62 -7.20 6.17
N GLY A 127 12.63 -7.74 4.94
CA GLY A 127 13.75 -8.56 4.44
C GLY A 127 15.09 -7.84 4.47
N GLU A 128 15.12 -6.55 4.12
CA GLU A 128 16.33 -5.72 4.23
C GLU A 128 16.82 -5.59 5.68
N VAL A 129 15.91 -5.54 6.66
CA VAL A 129 16.31 -5.47 8.08
C VAL A 129 17.04 -6.76 8.48
N PHE A 130 16.50 -7.93 8.15
CA PHE A 130 17.17 -9.21 8.47
C PHE A 130 18.57 -9.29 7.83
N GLN A 131 18.68 -8.92 6.56
CA GLN A 131 19.97 -8.91 5.86
C GLN A 131 20.99 -7.97 6.52
N LEU A 132 20.57 -6.80 6.98
CA LEU A 132 21.45 -5.88 7.71
C LEU A 132 21.94 -6.45 9.03
N PHE A 133 21.06 -7.13 9.78
CA PHE A 133 21.48 -7.81 11.02
C PHE A 133 22.48 -8.93 10.73
N GLU A 134 22.28 -9.74 9.68
CA GLU A 134 23.22 -10.78 9.27
C GLU A 134 24.58 -10.22 8.86
N GLN A 135 24.59 -9.10 8.12
CA GLN A 135 25.82 -8.41 7.75
C GLN A 135 26.60 -7.90 8.96
N GLU A 136 25.92 -7.23 9.90
CA GLU A 136 26.57 -6.66 11.08
C GLU A 136 27.00 -7.75 12.09
N PHE A 137 26.28 -8.87 12.16
CA PHE A 137 26.61 -10.00 13.03
C PHE A 137 27.67 -10.92 12.40
N GLY A 138 27.89 -10.81 11.06
CA GLY A 138 28.83 -11.66 10.31
C GLY A 138 28.41 -13.13 10.20
N ARG A 139 27.13 -13.42 10.44
CA ARG A 139 26.53 -14.76 10.37
C ARG A 139 25.05 -14.70 10.11
N PHE A 140 24.48 -15.83 9.68
CA PHE A 140 23.03 -15.96 9.59
C PHE A 140 22.36 -15.84 10.93
N LEU A 141 21.15 -15.27 10.94
CA LEU A 141 20.30 -15.18 12.12
C LEU A 141 19.74 -16.56 12.47
N SER A 142 19.68 -16.87 13.74
CA SER A 142 18.95 -18.04 14.24
C SER A 142 17.44 -17.81 14.17
N PRO A 143 16.60 -18.89 14.13
CA PRO A 143 15.15 -18.74 14.13
C PRO A 143 14.61 -17.85 15.25
N MET A 144 15.16 -17.96 16.47
CA MET A 144 14.75 -17.11 17.59
C MET A 144 15.13 -15.64 17.42
N GLU A 145 16.25 -15.37 16.75
CA GLU A 145 16.65 -13.99 16.44
C GLU A 145 15.75 -13.35 15.40
N ILE A 146 15.35 -14.13 14.36
CA ILE A 146 14.37 -13.71 13.36
C ILE A 146 13.03 -13.40 14.05
N GLU A 147 12.56 -14.30 14.92
CA GLU A 147 11.33 -14.09 15.68
C GLU A 147 11.39 -12.83 16.55
N THR A 148 12.51 -12.59 17.24
CA THR A 148 12.68 -11.37 18.03
C THR A 148 12.60 -10.11 17.18
N ILE A 149 13.23 -10.09 16.03
CA ILE A 149 13.17 -8.93 15.12
C ILE A 149 11.75 -8.75 14.57
N SER A 150 11.06 -9.84 14.22
CA SER A 150 9.65 -9.80 13.79
C SER A 150 8.74 -9.27 14.90
N MET A 151 8.95 -9.66 16.16
CA MET A 151 8.20 -9.13 17.31
C MET A 151 8.31 -7.60 17.42
N TRP A 152 9.49 -7.04 17.20
CA TRP A 152 9.66 -5.57 17.21
C TRP A 152 8.84 -4.87 16.15
N MET A 153 8.64 -5.50 14.97
CA MET A 153 7.81 -4.96 13.90
C MET A 153 6.32 -5.15 14.18
N ASP A 154 5.92 -6.40 14.50
CA ASP A 154 4.52 -6.80 14.57
C ASP A 154 3.85 -6.44 15.89
N GLN A 155 4.52 -6.68 17.03
CA GLN A 155 3.93 -6.48 18.36
C GLN A 155 4.28 -5.10 18.93
N ASP A 156 5.53 -4.68 18.79
CA ASP A 156 5.98 -3.39 19.31
C ASP A 156 5.68 -2.22 18.38
N GLY A 157 5.37 -2.50 17.11
CA GLY A 157 5.00 -1.51 16.10
C GLY A 157 6.16 -0.61 15.66
N HIS A 158 7.41 -1.09 15.77
CA HIS A 158 8.56 -0.36 15.29
C HIS A 158 8.68 -0.46 13.76
N SER A 159 8.83 0.68 13.09
CA SER A 159 9.08 0.65 11.65
C SER A 159 10.47 0.06 11.33
N PRO A 160 10.64 -0.60 10.15
CA PRO A 160 11.94 -1.09 9.68
C PRO A 160 13.04 -0.02 9.71
N ALA A 161 12.69 1.25 9.45
CA ALA A 161 13.61 2.38 9.50
C ALA A 161 14.15 2.63 10.92
N ILE A 162 13.30 2.56 11.95
CA ILE A 162 13.69 2.73 13.36
C ILE A 162 14.58 1.57 13.81
N ILE A 163 14.24 0.34 13.44
CA ILE A 163 15.05 -0.85 13.79
C ILE A 163 16.44 -0.76 13.15
N ARG A 164 16.53 -0.35 11.87
CA ARG A 164 17.84 -0.09 11.22
C ARG A 164 18.67 0.95 11.95
N MET A 165 18.04 2.01 12.45
CA MET A 165 18.74 3.05 13.20
C MET A 165 19.21 2.54 14.55
N ALA A 166 18.43 1.70 15.25
CA ALA A 166 18.81 1.10 16.52
C ALA A 166 20.00 0.13 16.32
N LEU A 167 20.00 -0.66 15.25
CA LEU A 167 21.13 -1.49 14.87
C LEU A 167 22.38 -0.64 14.61
N LYS A 168 22.25 0.43 13.81
CA LYS A 168 23.36 1.35 13.55
C LYS A 168 23.95 1.94 14.84
N GLU A 169 23.12 2.32 15.79
CA GLU A 169 23.57 2.83 17.09
C GLU A 169 24.29 1.75 17.91
N ALA A 170 23.81 0.50 17.86
CA ALA A 170 24.47 -0.64 18.49
C ALA A 170 25.86 -0.90 17.88
N VAL A 171 25.99 -0.82 16.56
CA VAL A 171 27.27 -0.94 15.83
C VAL A 171 28.25 0.17 16.23
N ILE A 172 27.81 1.42 16.21
CA ILE A 172 28.64 2.58 16.60
C ILE A 172 29.08 2.46 18.07
N SER A 173 28.24 1.93 18.94
CA SER A 173 28.53 1.69 20.35
C SER A 173 29.39 0.43 20.58
N GLN A 174 29.77 -0.30 19.54
CA GLN A 174 30.51 -1.57 19.59
C GLN A 174 29.84 -2.63 20.46
N LYS A 175 28.51 -2.59 20.56
CA LYS A 175 27.68 -3.53 21.34
C LYS A 175 26.68 -4.23 20.42
N ILE A 176 27.19 -5.05 19.50
CA ILE A 176 26.39 -5.73 18.48
C ILE A 176 25.68 -6.93 19.11
N SER A 177 24.49 -6.72 19.67
CA SER A 177 23.62 -7.79 20.20
C SER A 177 22.16 -7.38 20.12
N LEU A 178 21.26 -8.34 19.87
CA LEU A 178 19.81 -8.11 19.86
C LEU A 178 19.31 -7.49 21.17
N ARG A 179 19.83 -7.94 22.29
CA ARG A 179 19.49 -7.41 23.61
C ARG A 179 19.81 -5.91 23.75
N TYR A 180 20.90 -5.46 23.13
CA TYR A 180 21.25 -4.05 23.17
C TYR A 180 20.40 -3.22 22.23
N VAL A 181 20.09 -3.76 21.02
CA VAL A 181 19.15 -3.14 20.08
C VAL A 181 17.75 -3.02 20.71
N ASP A 182 17.26 -4.07 21.35
CA ASP A 182 15.99 -4.08 22.08
C ASP A 182 15.93 -2.98 23.13
N ARG A 183 16.99 -2.82 23.92
CA ARG A 183 17.08 -1.74 24.91
C ARG A 183 17.00 -0.34 24.25
N ILE A 184 17.66 -0.15 23.13
CA ILE A 184 17.59 1.12 22.38
C ILE A 184 16.16 1.38 21.93
N LEU A 185 15.51 0.38 21.31
CA LEU A 185 14.12 0.49 20.82
C LEU A 185 13.16 0.79 21.97
N PHE A 186 13.31 0.12 23.11
CA PHE A 186 12.52 0.37 24.31
C PHE A 186 12.67 1.81 24.84
N GLU A 187 13.90 2.31 24.92
CA GLU A 187 14.16 3.69 25.34
C GLU A 187 13.57 4.72 24.36
N TRP A 188 13.63 4.45 23.07
CA TRP A 188 13.05 5.32 22.06
C TRP A 188 11.52 5.29 22.10
N LYS A 189 10.92 4.12 22.31
CA LYS A 189 9.47 3.97 22.51
C LYS A 189 8.98 4.75 23.72
N LYS A 190 9.70 4.66 24.86
CA LYS A 190 9.41 5.42 26.08
C LYS A 190 9.47 6.93 25.89
N LYS A 191 10.35 7.41 25.02
CA LYS A 191 10.50 8.83 24.67
C LYS A 191 9.64 9.27 23.50
N ASN A 192 8.79 8.42 22.98
CA ASN A 192 7.91 8.63 21.83
C ASN A 192 8.67 9.10 20.57
N ILE A 193 9.90 8.63 20.37
CA ILE A 193 10.73 8.93 19.20
C ILE A 193 10.26 8.03 18.05
N LYS A 194 9.68 8.63 17.02
CA LYS A 194 9.12 7.93 15.85
C LYS A 194 9.79 8.30 14.54
N THR A 195 10.60 9.36 14.54
CA THR A 195 11.19 9.87 13.30
C THR A 195 12.71 9.77 13.28
N SER A 196 13.26 9.55 12.09
CA SER A 196 14.71 9.50 11.83
C SER A 196 15.44 10.75 12.32
N THR A 197 14.83 11.93 12.24
CA THR A 197 15.41 13.20 12.69
C THR A 197 15.48 13.33 14.20
N GLU A 198 14.49 12.80 14.91
CA GLU A 198 14.48 12.76 16.38
C GLU A 198 15.51 11.78 16.93
N VAL A 199 15.64 10.62 16.26
CA VAL A 199 16.68 9.63 16.60
C VAL A 199 18.07 10.23 16.46
N SER A 200 18.37 10.95 15.38
CA SER A 200 19.69 11.55 15.15
C SER A 200 20.06 12.57 16.23
N ARG A 201 19.11 13.34 16.72
CA ARG A 201 19.30 14.30 17.82
C ARG A 201 19.53 13.58 19.15
N HIS A 202 18.84 12.47 19.39
CA HIS A 202 18.95 11.72 20.63
C HIS A 202 20.23 10.88 20.69
N ALA A 203 20.69 10.30 19.59
CA ALA A 203 21.91 9.51 19.49
C ALA A 203 23.14 10.34 19.87
N THR A 204 23.23 11.60 19.43
CA THR A 204 24.30 12.53 19.83
C THR A 204 24.28 12.81 21.33
N SER A 205 23.14 13.09 21.91
CA SER A 205 23.02 13.39 23.34
C SER A 205 23.28 12.17 24.24
N PHE A 206 23.00 10.96 23.75
CA PHE A 206 23.27 9.71 24.48
C PHE A 206 24.77 9.36 24.50
N ARG A 207 25.49 9.65 23.41
CA ARG A 207 26.96 9.49 23.33
C ARG A 207 27.68 10.45 24.24
N GLU A 208 27.29 11.70 24.29
CA GLU A 208 27.88 12.71 25.18
C GLU A 208 27.73 12.34 26.68
N LYS A 209 26.57 11.79 27.08
CA LYS A 209 26.34 11.29 28.42
C LYS A 209 27.15 10.05 28.76
N ASN A 210 27.38 9.13 27.83
CA ASN A 210 28.16 7.91 28.05
C ASN A 210 29.66 8.19 28.06
N ILE A 211 30.16 9.24 27.41
CA ILE A 211 31.56 9.66 27.46
C ILE A 211 31.86 10.28 28.82
N GLN A 212 30.90 10.96 29.44
CA GLN A 212 31.07 11.56 30.80
C GLN A 212 31.00 10.53 31.94
N LEU A 213 30.54 9.30 31.69
CA LEU A 213 30.40 8.23 32.69
C LEU A 213 31.54 7.19 32.68
N GLN A 214 32.59 7.38 31.88
CA GLN A 214 33.80 6.63 32.04
C GLN A 214 34.58 7.25 33.21
N PRO A 215 34.69 6.60 34.39
CA PRO A 215 35.54 7.10 35.44
C PRO A 215 36.97 7.10 34.91
N ALA A 216 37.63 8.26 35.04
CA ALA A 216 39.05 8.40 34.78
C ALA A 216 39.78 7.23 35.48
N ALA A 217 40.64 6.58 34.69
CA ALA A 217 41.45 5.44 35.17
C ALA A 217 41.94 5.67 36.59
N SER A 218 41.34 4.98 37.53
CA SER A 218 41.78 4.99 38.90
C SER A 218 43.15 4.31 38.99
N ASN A 219 44.10 5.01 39.54
CA ASN A 219 45.40 4.57 40.00
C ASN A 219 45.42 3.08 40.30
N THR A 220 46.15 2.32 39.54
CA THR A 220 46.57 0.96 39.86
C THR A 220 47.39 0.99 41.11
N LYS A 221 46.79 0.75 42.29
CA LYS A 221 47.53 0.31 43.45
C LYS A 221 48.24 -1.00 43.06
N LYS A 222 49.56 -0.97 43.02
CA LYS A 222 50.38 -2.17 42.86
C LYS A 222 50.00 -3.14 43.96
N VAL A 223 49.29 -4.20 43.62
CA VAL A 223 49.08 -5.35 44.46
C VAL A 223 50.41 -6.09 44.49
N GLN A 224 51.04 -6.14 45.64
CA GLN A 224 52.23 -6.97 45.88
C GLN A 224 51.75 -8.43 45.71
N PHE A 225 52.25 -9.09 44.70
CA PHE A 225 52.08 -10.54 44.58
C PHE A 225 52.90 -11.23 45.69
N TYR A 226 52.24 -11.90 46.59
CA TYR A 226 52.86 -12.80 47.55
C TYR A 226 53.32 -14.06 46.83
N ASN A 227 54.68 -14.28 46.79
CA ASN A 227 55.27 -15.42 46.08
C ASN A 227 55.33 -16.60 47.02
N TRP A 228 54.35 -17.48 47.07
CA TRP A 228 54.22 -18.65 47.90
C TRP A 228 55.27 -19.75 47.59
N LEU A 229 56.11 -19.58 46.52
CA LEU A 229 57.13 -20.54 46.11
C LEU A 229 58.48 -20.35 46.83
N GLU A 230 58.71 -19.27 47.58
CA GLU A 230 59.97 -18.99 48.23
C GLU A 230 60.06 -19.47 49.68
N ASP A 231 59.02 -19.95 50.33
CA ASP A 231 59.01 -20.48 51.69
C ASP A 231 59.04 -22.03 51.74
N ARG A 232 59.99 -22.64 51.06
CA ARG A 232 60.34 -24.06 51.24
C ARG A 232 61.85 -24.22 51.25
N ASN A 233 62.41 -23.93 52.42
CA ASN A 233 63.61 -24.55 52.97
C ASN A 233 63.52 -24.67 54.50
#